data_812a83823a744e958e20bc47a01fa8fd
#
_entry.id   812a83823a744e958e20bc47a01fa8fd
#
_cell.length_a   1.000
_cell.length_b   1.000
_cell.length_c   1.000
_cell.angle_alpha   90.00
_cell.angle_beta   90.00
_cell.angle_gamma   90.00
#
_symmetry.space_group_name_H-M   'P 1'
#
loop_
_entity.id
_entity.type
_entity.pdbx_description
1 polymer ?
#
loop_
_entity_poly.entity_id
_entity_poly.type
_entity_poly.pdbx_seq_one_letter_code
_entity_poly.pdbx_strand_id
1 'polypeptide(L)'
;MKKAFLMVAAAAAMLVTGFTACKSNSPEPPEPPKPPLPKEIDIYVAGIDESGAEDAAKVWKNGKELYDLTDGSKDAGAFSVFVVGGDVYSSGFEDNGTNWVAKVWKNDNELYTLTDGSNYACANSVFVADDKVYTAGYDGKVAKLWKNKSATDLTDGSKDAIAYSVFVAGSNVYTAGYDGKVAKVWKKGSELFALTDGSKDASANSVFVVGEDVYTAGYENNGTKEVAKVWKNKKEIFHTDGTKDAYAYSVYVVGDDVYVAGSERGAVKVWKNGEELYELVDKGYAYSIVVHNGDVYVAGSEREGTDDVAKVWKNGKELYSLTDKGEVYSIFIVERK
;
A
#
# COMPACT_ATOMS: atom_id res chain seq x y z
N MET A 1 -7.03 16.34 48.79
CA MET A 1 -8.07 15.43 49.27
C MET A 1 -8.16 14.28 48.30
N LYS A 2 -7.63 13.13 48.73
CA LYS A 2 -7.59 11.87 47.95
C LYS A 2 -8.95 11.18 48.12
N LYS A 3 -9.67 10.85 47.02
CA LYS A 3 -10.80 9.91 47.07
C LYS A 3 -10.33 8.61 46.45
N ALA A 4 -10.13 7.61 47.29
CA ALA A 4 -9.94 6.23 46.91
C ALA A 4 -11.31 5.63 46.58
N PHE A 5 -11.43 4.94 45.40
CA PHE A 5 -12.55 4.08 45.09
C PHE A 5 -12.22 2.66 45.53
N LEU A 6 -13.01 2.19 46.50
CA LEU A 6 -12.97 0.84 47.07
C LEU A 6 -13.76 -0.09 46.13
N MET A 7 -13.13 -1.16 45.62
CA MET A 7 -13.82 -2.29 45.00
C MET A 7 -14.36 -3.19 46.10
N VAL A 8 -15.67 -3.35 46.16
CA VAL A 8 -16.34 -4.33 47.03
C VAL A 8 -16.51 -5.62 46.22
N ALA A 9 -15.75 -6.65 46.61
CA ALA A 9 -15.98 -8.02 46.17
C ALA A 9 -17.02 -8.64 47.08
N ALA A 10 -18.22 -8.91 46.56
CA ALA A 10 -19.26 -9.66 47.26
C ALA A 10 -19.03 -11.16 47.04
N ALA A 11 -18.52 -11.85 48.07
CA ALA A 11 -18.52 -13.29 48.16
C ALA A 11 -19.91 -13.78 48.69
N ALA A 12 -20.68 -14.40 47.82
CA ALA A 12 -21.94 -15.09 48.24
C ALA A 12 -21.61 -16.51 48.70
N ALA A 13 -21.71 -16.73 50.00
CA ALA A 13 -21.68 -18.08 50.56
C ALA A 13 -23.03 -18.76 50.31
N MET A 14 -23.07 -19.83 49.51
CA MET A 14 -24.26 -20.68 49.36
C MET A 14 -24.31 -21.72 50.45
N LEU A 15 -25.35 -21.65 51.30
CA LEU A 15 -25.75 -22.74 52.16
C LEU A 15 -26.27 -23.89 51.30
N VAL A 16 -25.67 -25.08 51.45
CA VAL A 16 -26.17 -26.32 50.87
C VAL A 16 -27.29 -26.84 51.76
N THR A 17 -28.55 -26.65 51.32
CA THR A 17 -29.67 -27.47 51.83
C THR A 17 -30.00 -28.49 50.74
N GLY A 18 -29.84 -29.74 51.08
CA GLY A 18 -30.13 -30.86 50.19
C GLY A 18 -31.60 -30.91 49.79
N PHE A 19 -31.85 -30.74 48.50
CA PHE A 19 -33.06 -31.16 47.82
C PHE A 19 -32.69 -32.23 46.81
N THR A 20 -33.24 -33.44 47.01
CA THR A 20 -33.25 -34.48 45.98
C THR A 20 -34.15 -34.00 44.83
N ALA A 21 -33.53 -33.41 43.80
CA ALA A 21 -34.22 -33.04 42.59
C ALA A 21 -34.24 -34.23 41.62
N CYS A 22 -35.47 -34.60 41.21
CA CYS A 22 -35.69 -35.49 40.08
C CYS A 22 -34.92 -34.99 38.85
N LYS A 23 -34.09 -35.86 38.22
CA LYS A 23 -33.49 -35.59 36.93
C LYS A 23 -34.59 -35.43 35.89
N SER A 24 -34.88 -34.19 35.48
CA SER A 24 -35.62 -33.94 34.24
C SER A 24 -34.64 -34.17 33.09
N ASN A 25 -34.88 -35.16 32.26
CA ASN A 25 -34.17 -35.37 30.99
C ASN A 25 -34.67 -34.33 29.97
N SER A 26 -34.38 -33.07 30.19
CA SER A 26 -34.50 -32.07 29.14
C SER A 26 -33.23 -32.14 28.28
N PRO A 27 -33.33 -32.29 26.97
CA PRO A 27 -32.16 -32.25 26.12
C PRO A 27 -31.49 -30.87 26.26
N GLU A 28 -30.18 -30.88 26.47
CA GLU A 28 -29.36 -29.70 26.50
C GLU A 28 -29.59 -28.90 25.20
N PRO A 29 -29.81 -27.58 25.23
CA PRO A 29 -29.98 -26.81 24.00
C PRO A 29 -28.75 -27.01 23.11
N PRO A 30 -28.91 -27.15 21.79
CA PRO A 30 -27.80 -27.33 20.88
C PRO A 30 -26.79 -26.21 21.06
N GLU A 31 -25.50 -26.54 21.17
CA GLU A 31 -24.44 -25.56 21.22
C GLU A 31 -24.59 -24.58 20.03
N PRO A 32 -24.43 -23.28 20.24
CA PRO A 32 -24.45 -22.33 19.15
C PRO A 32 -23.39 -22.74 18.12
N PRO A 33 -23.66 -22.60 16.81
CA PRO A 33 -22.72 -22.97 15.78
C PRO A 33 -21.40 -22.24 16.01
N LYS A 34 -20.31 -23.02 16.06
CA LYS A 34 -18.96 -22.48 16.20
C LYS A 34 -18.73 -21.44 15.11
N PRO A 35 -18.25 -20.22 15.41
CA PRO A 35 -17.93 -19.25 14.38
C PRO A 35 -16.99 -19.88 13.35
N PRO A 36 -17.18 -19.60 12.06
CA PRO A 36 -16.31 -20.12 11.02
C PRO A 36 -14.87 -19.75 11.33
N LEU A 37 -13.94 -20.69 11.14
CA LEU A 37 -12.51 -20.42 11.30
C LEU A 37 -12.12 -19.26 10.37
N PRO A 38 -11.23 -18.35 10.81
CA PRO A 38 -10.70 -17.31 9.94
C PRO A 38 -10.12 -17.96 8.68
N LYS A 39 -10.49 -17.46 7.51
CA LYS A 39 -9.89 -17.93 6.27
C LYS A 39 -8.39 -17.63 6.28
N GLU A 40 -7.60 -18.62 5.90
CA GLU A 40 -6.17 -18.41 5.71
C GLU A 40 -5.94 -17.42 4.57
N ILE A 41 -4.89 -16.63 4.68
CA ILE A 41 -4.52 -15.63 3.68
C ILE A 41 -3.13 -15.92 3.13
N ASP A 42 -2.90 -15.49 1.89
CA ASP A 42 -1.58 -15.37 1.30
C ASP A 42 -1.24 -13.89 1.16
N ILE A 43 -0.05 -13.51 1.63
CA ILE A 43 0.50 -12.16 1.58
C ILE A 43 1.58 -12.13 0.50
N TYR A 44 1.38 -11.32 -0.54
CA TYR A 44 2.33 -11.10 -1.62
C TYR A 44 2.95 -9.71 -1.48
N VAL A 45 4.24 -9.60 -1.73
CA VAL A 45 5.01 -8.37 -1.61
C VAL A 45 5.95 -8.25 -2.79
N ALA A 46 6.06 -7.06 -3.39
CA ALA A 46 7.02 -6.76 -4.45
C ALA A 46 8.02 -5.71 -3.99
N GLY A 47 9.27 -5.85 -4.43
CA GLY A 47 10.35 -4.96 -4.04
C GLY A 47 11.67 -5.19 -4.75
N ILE A 48 12.72 -4.72 -4.10
CA ILE A 48 14.11 -4.79 -4.53
C ILE A 48 14.92 -5.55 -3.48
N ASP A 49 15.76 -6.45 -3.93
CA ASP A 49 16.83 -7.08 -3.16
C ASP A 49 18.16 -6.47 -3.61
N GLU A 50 18.80 -5.73 -2.71
CA GLU A 50 20.08 -5.03 -2.92
C GLU A 50 21.27 -5.83 -2.37
N SER A 51 21.10 -7.11 -2.02
CA SER A 51 22.14 -7.96 -1.46
C SER A 51 23.13 -8.44 -2.52
N GLY A 52 22.79 -8.32 -3.81
CA GLY A 52 23.60 -8.71 -4.95
C GLY A 52 24.65 -7.68 -5.40
N ALA A 53 25.19 -7.86 -6.60
CA ALA A 53 26.08 -6.89 -7.25
C ALA A 53 25.29 -5.72 -7.85
N GLU A 54 24.08 -6.00 -8.33
CA GLU A 54 23.11 -5.07 -8.88
C GLU A 54 21.77 -5.34 -8.17
N ASP A 55 20.88 -4.37 -8.18
CA ASP A 55 19.56 -4.46 -7.58
C ASP A 55 18.65 -5.43 -8.35
N ALA A 56 18.02 -6.36 -7.65
CA ALA A 56 17.16 -7.38 -8.27
C ALA A 56 15.67 -7.17 -7.94
N ALA A 57 14.84 -7.20 -8.99
CA ALA A 57 13.38 -7.16 -8.82
C ALA A 57 12.85 -8.50 -8.33
N LYS A 58 12.13 -8.50 -7.20
CA LYS A 58 11.63 -9.73 -6.57
C LYS A 58 10.18 -9.66 -6.12
N VAL A 59 9.58 -10.84 -5.98
CA VAL A 59 8.30 -11.04 -5.30
C VAL A 59 8.45 -12.07 -4.19
N TRP A 60 7.93 -11.74 -3.02
CA TRP A 60 7.84 -12.64 -1.87
C TRP A 60 6.39 -13.04 -1.61
N LYS A 61 6.22 -14.25 -1.06
CA LYS A 61 4.94 -14.77 -0.58
C LYS A 61 5.08 -15.30 0.84
N ASN A 62 4.28 -14.80 1.78
CA ASN A 62 4.27 -15.25 3.17
C ASN A 62 5.67 -15.25 3.82
N GLY A 63 6.46 -14.18 3.56
CA GLY A 63 7.81 -14.02 4.11
C GLY A 63 8.90 -14.83 3.41
N LYS A 64 8.60 -15.49 2.29
CA LYS A 64 9.58 -16.27 1.50
C LYS A 64 9.60 -15.77 0.07
N GLU A 65 10.77 -15.75 -0.53
CA GLU A 65 10.95 -15.48 -1.94
C GLU A 65 10.07 -16.44 -2.77
N LEU A 66 9.35 -15.87 -3.73
CA LEU A 66 8.49 -16.59 -4.65
C LEU A 66 9.03 -16.54 -6.06
N TYR A 67 9.45 -15.35 -6.53
CA TYR A 67 9.97 -15.13 -7.88
C TYR A 67 11.15 -14.16 -7.84
N ASP A 68 12.23 -14.55 -8.55
CA ASP A 68 13.24 -13.65 -9.10
C ASP A 68 12.72 -13.17 -10.46
N LEU A 69 12.32 -11.89 -10.55
CA LEU A 69 11.78 -11.33 -11.79
C LEU A 69 12.89 -10.98 -12.80
N THR A 70 14.11 -10.77 -12.30
CA THR A 70 15.30 -10.46 -13.08
C THR A 70 16.48 -11.29 -12.57
N ASP A 71 17.51 -11.45 -13.39
CA ASP A 71 18.67 -12.31 -13.10
C ASP A 71 19.76 -11.61 -12.26
N GLY A 72 19.54 -10.36 -11.83
CA GLY A 72 20.49 -9.57 -11.05
C GLY A 72 21.74 -9.15 -11.82
N SER A 73 21.74 -9.25 -13.15
CA SER A 73 22.84 -8.78 -14.01
C SER A 73 22.79 -7.29 -14.31
N LYS A 74 21.65 -6.64 -13.99
CA LYS A 74 21.37 -5.21 -14.18
C LYS A 74 20.44 -4.73 -13.09
N ASP A 75 20.49 -3.43 -12.81
CA ASP A 75 19.56 -2.82 -11.88
C ASP A 75 18.11 -3.02 -12.29
N ALA A 76 17.29 -3.47 -11.36
CA ALA A 76 15.88 -3.71 -11.57
C ALA A 76 15.10 -3.53 -10.27
N GLY A 77 13.82 -3.16 -10.39
CA GLY A 77 12.94 -3.02 -9.23
C GLY A 77 11.49 -3.37 -9.56
N ALA A 78 10.81 -4.01 -8.61
CA ALA A 78 9.38 -4.28 -8.67
C ALA A 78 8.64 -3.37 -7.68
N PHE A 79 7.83 -2.44 -8.20
CA PHE A 79 7.18 -1.41 -7.39
C PHE A 79 5.73 -1.72 -7.05
N SER A 80 5.11 -2.68 -7.74
CA SER A 80 3.72 -3.03 -7.50
C SER A 80 3.47 -4.53 -7.73
N VAL A 81 2.59 -5.11 -6.90
CA VAL A 81 2.09 -6.48 -7.06
C VAL A 81 0.57 -6.49 -7.02
N PHE A 82 -0.03 -7.29 -7.90
CA PHE A 82 -1.46 -7.55 -7.96
C PHE A 82 -1.71 -9.03 -8.27
N VAL A 83 -2.65 -9.66 -7.54
CA VAL A 83 -2.92 -11.09 -7.69
C VAL A 83 -4.37 -11.33 -8.05
N VAL A 84 -4.60 -12.05 -9.13
CA VAL A 84 -5.95 -12.42 -9.57
C VAL A 84 -5.96 -13.80 -10.23
N GLY A 85 -6.92 -14.65 -9.85
CA GLY A 85 -7.08 -15.98 -10.45
C GLY A 85 -5.92 -16.95 -10.18
N GLY A 86 -5.03 -16.64 -9.23
CA GLY A 86 -3.81 -17.39 -8.95
C GLY A 86 -2.57 -16.87 -9.71
N ASP A 87 -2.75 -15.97 -10.68
CA ASP A 87 -1.65 -15.30 -11.36
C ASP A 87 -1.18 -14.07 -10.57
N VAL A 88 0.14 -13.90 -10.47
CA VAL A 88 0.80 -12.76 -9.83
C VAL A 88 1.32 -11.82 -10.90
N TYR A 89 0.87 -10.57 -10.88
CA TYR A 89 1.33 -9.51 -11.78
C TYR A 89 2.20 -8.55 -10.99
N SER A 90 3.35 -8.18 -11.55
CA SER A 90 4.27 -7.19 -10.97
C SER A 90 4.64 -6.15 -12.02
N SER A 91 4.91 -4.93 -11.59
CA SER A 91 5.38 -3.86 -12.46
C SER A 91 6.56 -3.10 -11.85
N GLY A 92 7.41 -2.55 -12.72
CA GLY A 92 8.59 -1.84 -12.30
C GLY A 92 9.49 -1.47 -13.47
N PHE A 93 10.80 -1.66 -13.31
CA PHE A 93 11.79 -1.40 -14.34
C PHE A 93 12.89 -2.44 -14.35
N GLU A 94 13.63 -2.50 -15.45
CA GLU A 94 14.94 -3.13 -15.59
C GLU A 94 15.84 -2.23 -16.46
N ASP A 95 17.09 -2.03 -16.03
CA ASP A 95 18.05 -1.21 -16.77
C ASP A 95 18.50 -1.91 -18.07
N ASN A 96 18.59 -1.17 -19.18
CA ASN A 96 19.06 -1.71 -20.46
C ASN A 96 20.56 -1.45 -20.72
N GLY A 97 21.25 -0.90 -19.71
CA GLY A 97 22.65 -0.45 -19.78
C GLY A 97 22.79 1.05 -20.08
N THR A 98 21.66 1.76 -20.26
CA THR A 98 21.63 3.22 -20.50
C THR A 98 20.50 3.89 -19.72
N ASN A 99 19.33 3.31 -19.73
CA ASN A 99 18.11 3.85 -19.10
C ASN A 99 17.27 2.73 -18.50
N TRP A 100 16.45 3.05 -17.54
CA TRP A 100 15.41 2.17 -17.04
C TRP A 100 14.31 1.97 -18.10
N VAL A 101 13.90 0.74 -18.27
CA VAL A 101 12.83 0.34 -19.18
C VAL A 101 11.63 -0.13 -18.36
N ALA A 102 10.48 0.48 -18.57
CA ALA A 102 9.27 0.12 -17.85
C ALA A 102 8.78 -1.29 -18.25
N LYS A 103 8.57 -2.15 -17.25
CA LYS A 103 8.22 -3.56 -17.44
C LYS A 103 7.02 -4.00 -16.61
N VAL A 104 6.37 -5.04 -17.10
CA VAL A 104 5.36 -5.81 -16.36
C VAL A 104 5.71 -7.28 -16.47
N TRP A 105 5.68 -7.97 -15.34
CA TRP A 105 5.86 -9.41 -15.24
C TRP A 105 4.54 -10.09 -14.88
N LYS A 106 4.39 -11.34 -15.31
CA LYS A 106 3.33 -12.25 -14.87
C LYS A 106 3.97 -13.53 -14.35
N ASN A 107 3.78 -13.80 -13.07
CA ASN A 107 4.51 -14.82 -12.34
C ASN A 107 6.02 -14.51 -12.40
N ASP A 108 6.84 -15.42 -12.90
CA ASP A 108 8.28 -15.29 -13.08
C ASP A 108 8.69 -14.85 -14.51
N ASN A 109 7.73 -14.50 -15.38
CA ASN A 109 8.02 -14.19 -16.76
C ASN A 109 7.70 -12.74 -17.12
N GLU A 110 8.56 -12.11 -17.93
CA GLU A 110 8.23 -10.83 -18.55
C GLU A 110 6.97 -10.96 -19.41
N LEU A 111 5.94 -10.18 -19.07
CA LEU A 111 4.72 -10.11 -19.85
C LEU A 111 4.78 -8.98 -20.88
N TYR A 112 5.26 -7.79 -20.45
CA TYR A 112 5.36 -6.61 -21.28
C TYR A 112 6.64 -5.82 -21.01
N THR A 113 7.35 -5.48 -22.09
CA THR A 113 8.19 -4.30 -22.16
C THR A 113 7.32 -3.13 -22.63
N LEU A 114 7.16 -2.08 -21.83
CA LEU A 114 6.20 -0.97 -22.06
C LEU A 114 6.82 0.21 -22.81
N THR A 115 8.15 0.39 -22.72
CA THR A 115 8.91 1.49 -23.34
C THR A 115 10.09 0.96 -24.12
N ASP A 116 10.62 1.76 -25.04
CA ASP A 116 11.72 1.36 -25.93
C ASP A 116 13.12 1.58 -25.33
N GLY A 117 13.18 2.15 -24.11
CA GLY A 117 14.45 2.41 -23.42
C GLY A 117 15.22 3.64 -23.92
N SER A 118 14.60 4.48 -24.76
CA SER A 118 15.19 5.75 -25.20
C SER A 118 15.24 6.81 -24.10
N ASN A 119 14.36 6.71 -23.11
CA ASN A 119 14.31 7.56 -21.92
C ASN A 119 14.29 6.71 -20.65
N TYR A 120 14.59 7.32 -19.50
CA TYR A 120 14.28 6.71 -18.21
C TYR A 120 12.78 6.53 -18.07
N ALA A 121 12.34 5.31 -17.82
CA ALA A 121 10.93 4.97 -17.70
C ALA A 121 10.69 3.94 -16.58
N CYS A 122 9.54 4.03 -15.93
CA CYS A 122 9.16 3.07 -14.90
C CYS A 122 7.64 2.83 -14.90
N ALA A 123 7.26 1.61 -14.56
CA ALA A 123 5.89 1.17 -14.32
C ALA A 123 5.65 1.07 -12.81
N ASN A 124 5.15 2.15 -12.19
CA ASN A 124 5.07 2.30 -10.73
C ASN A 124 3.93 1.50 -10.08
N SER A 125 2.85 1.22 -10.81
CA SER A 125 1.67 0.57 -10.24
C SER A 125 0.96 -0.28 -11.27
N VAL A 126 0.52 -1.49 -10.89
CA VAL A 126 -0.25 -2.41 -11.73
C VAL A 126 -1.60 -2.74 -11.09
N PHE A 127 -2.64 -2.82 -11.91
CA PHE A 127 -3.97 -3.30 -11.55
C PHE A 127 -4.53 -4.17 -12.67
N VAL A 128 -5.15 -5.30 -12.33
CA VAL A 128 -5.75 -6.20 -13.32
C VAL A 128 -7.26 -6.26 -13.12
N ALA A 129 -8.00 -5.97 -14.17
CA ALA A 129 -9.46 -6.07 -14.18
C ALA A 129 -9.95 -6.48 -15.59
N ASP A 130 -10.95 -7.35 -15.65
CA ASP A 130 -11.57 -7.82 -16.90
C ASP A 130 -10.52 -8.31 -17.94
N ASP A 131 -9.55 -9.11 -17.48
CA ASP A 131 -8.42 -9.63 -18.29
C ASP A 131 -7.56 -8.54 -18.95
N LYS A 132 -7.60 -7.33 -18.42
CA LYS A 132 -6.75 -6.20 -18.84
C LYS A 132 -5.80 -5.82 -17.74
N VAL A 133 -4.55 -5.60 -18.11
CA VAL A 133 -3.49 -5.08 -17.23
C VAL A 133 -3.44 -3.56 -17.43
N TYR A 134 -3.67 -2.82 -16.36
CA TYR A 134 -3.53 -1.37 -16.30
C TYR A 134 -2.27 -1.03 -15.51
N THR A 135 -1.46 -0.12 -16.05
CA THR A 135 -0.19 0.25 -15.43
C THR A 135 -0.04 1.76 -15.44
N ALA A 136 0.28 2.35 -14.29
CA ALA A 136 0.64 3.76 -14.18
C ALA A 136 2.15 3.90 -14.04
N GLY A 137 2.72 4.97 -14.61
CA GLY A 137 4.14 5.24 -14.54
C GLY A 137 4.54 6.47 -15.35
N TYR A 138 5.74 6.44 -15.90
CA TYR A 138 6.27 7.52 -16.72
C TYR A 138 7.23 7.01 -17.80
N ASP A 139 7.47 7.86 -18.81
CA ASP A 139 8.47 7.71 -19.85
C ASP A 139 9.07 9.11 -20.12
N GLY A 140 10.33 9.29 -19.71
CA GLY A 140 10.97 10.60 -19.66
C GLY A 140 10.19 11.55 -18.72
N LYS A 141 9.66 12.64 -19.28
CA LYS A 141 8.90 13.67 -18.55
C LYS A 141 7.39 13.44 -18.58
N VAL A 142 6.91 12.42 -19.27
CA VAL A 142 5.49 12.20 -19.53
C VAL A 142 4.93 11.17 -18.55
N ALA A 143 3.95 11.56 -17.74
CA ALA A 143 3.15 10.60 -16.97
C ALA A 143 2.27 9.78 -17.91
N LYS A 144 2.26 8.46 -17.71
CA LYS A 144 1.63 7.49 -18.61
C LYS A 144 0.63 6.59 -17.89
N LEU A 145 -0.41 6.21 -18.61
CA LEU A 145 -1.28 5.09 -18.31
C LEU A 145 -1.20 4.09 -19.46
N TRP A 146 -0.78 2.86 -19.18
CA TRP A 146 -0.85 1.77 -20.14
C TRP A 146 -2.06 0.88 -19.86
N LYS A 147 -2.69 0.42 -20.92
CA LYS A 147 -3.66 -0.69 -20.93
C LYS A 147 -3.08 -1.82 -21.77
N ASN A 148 -2.65 -2.89 -21.12
CA ASN A 148 -1.75 -3.88 -21.72
C ASN A 148 -0.47 -3.15 -22.21
N LYS A 149 -0.20 -3.16 -23.52
CA LYS A 149 0.93 -2.43 -24.14
C LYS A 149 0.56 -1.03 -24.66
N SER A 150 -0.73 -0.69 -24.67
CA SER A 150 -1.20 0.54 -25.31
C SER A 150 -1.06 1.72 -24.33
N ALA A 151 -0.20 2.67 -24.64
CA ALA A 151 0.06 3.87 -23.81
C ALA A 151 -0.99 4.95 -24.09
N THR A 152 -1.32 5.69 -23.03
CA THR A 152 -2.05 6.96 -23.04
C THR A 152 -1.22 7.97 -22.27
N ASP A 153 -0.88 9.10 -22.90
CA ASP A 153 -0.18 10.20 -22.24
C ASP A 153 -1.17 10.95 -21.34
N LEU A 154 -0.80 11.07 -20.05
CA LEU A 154 -1.57 11.80 -19.06
C LEU A 154 -1.17 13.29 -19.01
N THR A 155 0.02 13.60 -19.50
CA THR A 155 0.61 14.96 -19.56
C THR A 155 1.29 15.19 -20.91
N ASP A 156 1.57 16.45 -21.23
CA ASP A 156 2.13 16.86 -22.53
C ASP A 156 3.68 16.84 -22.58
N GLY A 157 4.34 16.49 -21.47
CA GLY A 157 5.80 16.43 -21.37
C GLY A 157 6.48 17.82 -21.25
N SER A 158 5.71 18.90 -21.14
CA SER A 158 6.27 20.26 -20.95
C SER A 158 6.90 20.45 -19.57
N LYS A 159 6.51 19.62 -18.60
CA LYS A 159 7.02 19.58 -17.24
C LYS A 159 7.33 18.12 -16.87
N ASP A 160 8.14 17.93 -15.83
CA ASP A 160 8.35 16.62 -15.26
C ASP A 160 7.04 16.12 -14.63
N ALA A 161 6.62 14.92 -14.98
CA ALA A 161 5.37 14.34 -14.53
C ALA A 161 5.51 12.83 -14.30
N ILE A 162 4.90 12.33 -13.23
CA ILE A 162 4.88 10.89 -12.89
C ILE A 162 3.46 10.50 -12.47
N ALA A 163 2.99 9.34 -12.93
CA ALA A 163 1.83 8.65 -12.37
C ALA A 163 2.33 7.54 -11.43
N TYR A 164 1.97 7.63 -10.15
CA TYR A 164 2.43 6.68 -9.12
C TYR A 164 1.48 5.52 -8.86
N SER A 165 0.18 5.74 -9.03
CA SER A 165 -0.83 4.78 -8.63
C SER A 165 -1.93 4.64 -9.66
N VAL A 166 -2.40 3.41 -9.88
CA VAL A 166 -3.59 3.11 -10.71
C VAL A 166 -4.59 2.31 -9.90
N PHE A 167 -5.88 2.65 -10.05
CA PHE A 167 -7.00 1.93 -9.46
C PHE A 167 -8.13 1.78 -10.48
N VAL A 168 -8.73 0.59 -10.56
CA VAL A 168 -9.86 0.34 -11.45
C VAL A 168 -11.14 0.10 -10.64
N ALA A 169 -12.16 0.93 -10.88
CA ALA A 169 -13.48 0.78 -10.28
C ALA A 169 -14.54 0.65 -11.37
N GLY A 170 -15.04 -0.57 -11.57
CA GLY A 170 -15.91 -0.90 -12.70
C GLY A 170 -15.25 -0.57 -14.03
N SER A 171 -15.89 0.25 -14.86
CA SER A 171 -15.31 0.68 -16.15
C SER A 171 -14.41 1.92 -16.07
N ASN A 172 -14.15 2.44 -14.88
CA ASN A 172 -13.35 3.64 -14.68
C ASN A 172 -11.94 3.27 -14.22
N VAL A 173 -10.93 3.89 -14.85
CA VAL A 173 -9.53 3.80 -14.48
C VAL A 173 -9.11 5.14 -13.90
N TYR A 174 -8.59 5.14 -12.68
CA TYR A 174 -8.10 6.31 -11.97
C TYR A 174 -6.59 6.19 -11.84
N THR A 175 -5.89 7.30 -12.02
CA THR A 175 -4.45 7.42 -11.81
C THR A 175 -4.16 8.62 -10.92
N ALA A 176 -3.17 8.51 -10.04
CA ALA A 176 -2.70 9.61 -9.20
C ALA A 176 -1.21 9.84 -9.42
N GLY A 177 -0.79 11.10 -9.30
CA GLY A 177 0.60 11.50 -9.51
C GLY A 177 0.78 13.01 -9.43
N TYR A 178 1.73 13.54 -10.20
CA TYR A 178 1.94 14.97 -10.33
C TYR A 178 2.25 15.39 -11.76
N ASP A 179 2.11 16.68 -12.04
CA ASP A 179 2.49 17.38 -13.27
C ASP A 179 3.14 18.72 -12.88
N GLY A 180 4.46 18.79 -13.00
CA GLY A 180 5.25 19.87 -12.45
C GLY A 180 5.14 19.92 -10.92
N LYS A 181 4.49 20.94 -10.38
CA LYS A 181 4.28 21.12 -8.93
C LYS A 181 2.87 20.74 -8.46
N VAL A 182 2.01 20.26 -9.35
CA VAL A 182 0.60 20.04 -9.07
C VAL A 182 0.35 18.56 -8.81
N ALA A 183 -0.14 18.22 -7.62
CA ALA A 183 -0.70 16.91 -7.34
C ALA A 183 -2.01 16.71 -8.11
N LYS A 184 -2.11 15.64 -8.89
CA LYS A 184 -3.21 15.40 -9.82
C LYS A 184 -3.82 14.01 -9.70
N VAL A 185 -5.09 13.93 -10.04
CA VAL A 185 -5.79 12.68 -10.32
C VAL A 185 -6.36 12.74 -11.73
N TRP A 186 -6.14 11.68 -12.51
CA TRP A 186 -6.72 11.49 -13.84
C TRP A 186 -7.76 10.36 -13.80
N LYS A 187 -8.77 10.46 -14.67
CA LYS A 187 -9.78 9.43 -14.89
C LYS A 187 -9.86 9.12 -16.38
N LYS A 188 -9.65 7.85 -16.75
CA LYS A 188 -9.66 7.41 -18.17
C LYS A 188 -8.71 8.24 -19.06
N GLY A 189 -7.55 8.62 -18.55
CA GLY A 189 -6.54 9.39 -19.27
C GLY A 189 -6.75 10.90 -19.29
N SER A 190 -7.83 11.44 -18.71
CA SER A 190 -8.08 12.87 -18.63
C SER A 190 -8.02 13.36 -17.19
N GLU A 191 -7.53 14.60 -16.97
CA GLU A 191 -7.50 15.22 -15.65
C GLU A 191 -8.90 15.24 -15.04
N LEU A 192 -9.03 14.67 -13.83
CA LEU A 192 -10.23 14.72 -13.03
C LEU A 192 -10.13 15.82 -11.97
N PHE A 193 -8.98 15.87 -11.25
CA PHE A 193 -8.71 16.86 -10.20
C PHE A 193 -7.28 17.35 -10.30
N ALA A 194 -7.08 18.68 -10.19
CA ALA A 194 -5.91 19.29 -9.63
C ALA A 194 -6.15 19.43 -8.13
N LEU A 195 -5.38 18.73 -7.29
CA LEU A 195 -5.54 18.67 -5.84
C LEU A 195 -4.88 19.88 -5.16
N THR A 196 -3.85 20.44 -5.76
CA THR A 196 -3.10 21.63 -5.31
C THR A 196 -3.05 22.69 -6.39
N ASP A 197 -2.65 23.92 -6.03
CA ASP A 197 -2.65 25.08 -6.96
C ASP A 197 -1.35 25.23 -7.76
N GLY A 198 -0.32 24.42 -7.47
CA GLY A 198 0.98 24.46 -8.13
C GLY A 198 1.92 25.57 -7.65
N SER A 199 1.55 26.32 -6.61
CA SER A 199 2.41 27.31 -5.98
C SER A 199 3.59 26.70 -5.23
N LYS A 200 3.42 25.45 -4.77
CA LYS A 200 4.38 24.63 -4.03
C LYS A 200 4.50 23.25 -4.65
N ASP A 201 5.61 22.58 -4.37
CA ASP A 201 5.80 21.19 -4.80
C ASP A 201 4.79 20.28 -4.09
N ALA A 202 4.15 19.40 -4.86
CA ALA A 202 3.14 18.48 -4.35
C ALA A 202 3.08 17.21 -5.19
N SER A 203 2.65 16.12 -4.57
CA SER A 203 2.45 14.84 -5.23
C SER A 203 1.24 14.10 -4.67
N ALA A 204 0.57 13.35 -5.53
CA ALA A 204 -0.45 12.37 -5.19
C ALA A 204 0.14 10.97 -5.41
N ASN A 205 0.47 10.26 -4.32
CA ASN A 205 1.23 9.02 -4.37
C ASN A 205 0.36 7.77 -4.51
N SER A 206 -0.87 7.83 -4.00
CA SER A 206 -1.80 6.69 -3.99
C SER A 206 -3.23 7.13 -4.24
N VAL A 207 -3.98 6.32 -5.00
CA VAL A 207 -5.43 6.50 -5.21
C VAL A 207 -6.19 5.24 -4.83
N PHE A 208 -7.30 5.41 -4.12
CA PHE A 208 -8.24 4.36 -3.74
C PHE A 208 -9.67 4.84 -3.99
N VAL A 209 -10.55 3.97 -4.49
CA VAL A 209 -11.91 4.37 -4.86
C VAL A 209 -12.94 3.48 -4.17
N VAL A 210 -13.92 4.10 -3.50
CA VAL A 210 -15.07 3.43 -2.89
C VAL A 210 -16.34 4.06 -3.44
N GLY A 211 -17.10 3.29 -4.22
CA GLY A 211 -18.28 3.83 -4.90
C GLY A 211 -17.90 4.97 -5.87
N GLU A 212 -18.35 6.18 -5.57
CA GLU A 212 -18.04 7.40 -6.34
C GLU A 212 -16.93 8.25 -5.70
N ASP A 213 -16.52 7.91 -4.46
CA ASP A 213 -15.53 8.66 -3.71
C ASP A 213 -14.11 8.23 -4.08
N VAL A 214 -13.28 9.21 -4.43
CA VAL A 214 -11.87 9.05 -4.77
C VAL A 214 -11.01 9.57 -3.62
N TYR A 215 -10.30 8.66 -2.96
CA TYR A 215 -9.36 8.98 -1.89
C TYR A 215 -7.95 9.03 -2.45
N THR A 216 -7.18 10.02 -2.07
CA THR A 216 -5.82 10.23 -2.56
C THR A 216 -4.91 10.58 -1.39
N ALA A 217 -3.78 9.87 -1.26
CA ALA A 217 -2.73 10.21 -0.30
C ALA A 217 -1.52 10.80 -1.03
N GLY A 218 -0.82 11.72 -0.37
CA GLY A 218 0.36 12.37 -0.93
C GLY A 218 0.95 13.41 0.01
N TYR A 219 1.52 14.46 -0.56
CA TYR A 219 2.05 15.58 0.20
C TYR A 219 1.95 16.91 -0.57
N GLU A 220 2.09 18.01 0.15
CA GLU A 220 2.30 19.35 -0.39
C GLU A 220 3.29 20.12 0.49
N ASN A 221 4.28 20.79 -0.14
CA ASN A 221 5.24 21.61 0.58
C ASN A 221 4.58 22.90 1.10
N ASN A 222 4.74 23.22 2.39
CA ASN A 222 4.19 24.45 2.98
C ASN A 222 5.10 25.69 2.85
N GLY A 223 6.22 25.54 2.15
CA GLY A 223 7.27 26.54 1.98
C GLY A 223 8.53 26.27 2.80
N THR A 224 8.47 25.36 3.76
CA THR A 224 9.58 24.93 4.63
C THR A 224 9.63 23.43 4.83
N LYS A 225 8.50 22.74 4.78
CA LYS A 225 8.33 21.32 5.10
C LYS A 225 7.35 20.66 4.15
N GLU A 226 7.58 19.39 3.87
CA GLU A 226 6.60 18.52 3.24
C GLU A 226 5.53 18.18 4.26
N VAL A 227 4.27 18.34 3.89
CA VAL A 227 3.10 18.06 4.73
C VAL A 227 2.34 16.88 4.13
N ALA A 228 2.27 15.78 4.85
CA ALA A 228 1.47 14.62 4.41
C ALA A 228 -0.01 15.03 4.37
N LYS A 229 -0.68 14.68 3.27
CA LYS A 229 -2.08 15.05 3.03
C LYS A 229 -2.90 13.88 2.52
N VAL A 230 -4.19 13.92 2.85
CA VAL A 230 -5.19 13.03 2.25
C VAL A 230 -6.35 13.86 1.74
N TRP A 231 -6.76 13.57 0.53
CA TRP A 231 -7.93 14.19 -0.10
C TRP A 231 -9.02 13.14 -0.36
N LYS A 232 -10.28 13.54 -0.13
CA LYS A 232 -11.46 12.83 -0.62
C LYS A 232 -12.05 13.65 -1.77
N ASN A 233 -12.06 13.10 -2.97
CA ASN A 233 -12.33 13.84 -4.20
C ASN A 233 -11.31 14.99 -4.33
N LYS A 234 -11.75 16.25 -4.30
CA LYS A 234 -10.87 17.42 -4.30
C LYS A 234 -10.65 18.03 -2.91
N LYS A 235 -11.42 17.58 -1.92
CA LYS A 235 -11.41 18.16 -0.57
C LYS A 235 -10.36 17.48 0.30
N GLU A 236 -9.45 18.26 0.86
CA GLU A 236 -8.55 17.80 1.92
C GLU A 236 -9.35 17.36 3.14
N ILE A 237 -9.06 16.16 3.66
CA ILE A 237 -9.70 15.57 4.84
C ILE A 237 -8.71 15.29 5.98
N PHE A 238 -7.41 15.31 5.71
CA PHE A 238 -6.35 15.11 6.70
C PHE A 238 -5.06 15.79 6.23
N HIS A 239 -4.29 16.32 7.18
CA HIS A 239 -2.90 16.72 7.01
C HIS A 239 -2.14 16.59 8.34
N THR A 240 -0.81 16.40 8.28
CA THR A 240 0.09 16.52 9.43
C THR A 240 0.29 18.01 9.80
N ASP A 241 0.81 18.29 11.00
CA ASP A 241 0.90 19.67 11.54
C ASP A 241 1.84 20.61 10.75
N GLY A 242 2.64 20.06 9.82
CA GLY A 242 3.54 20.83 8.95
C GLY A 242 4.78 21.39 9.65
N THR A 243 5.06 20.98 10.89
CA THR A 243 6.27 21.37 11.63
C THR A 243 7.47 20.49 11.30
N LYS A 244 7.22 19.30 10.72
CA LYS A 244 8.21 18.29 10.31
C LYS A 244 7.91 17.82 8.90
N ASP A 245 8.94 17.29 8.21
CA ASP A 245 8.72 16.64 6.91
C ASP A 245 7.92 15.36 7.11
N ALA A 246 6.82 15.23 6.39
CA ALA A 246 5.91 14.11 6.43
C ALA A 246 5.36 13.78 5.03
N TYR A 247 5.20 12.49 4.76
CA TYR A 247 4.74 11.96 3.48
C TYR A 247 3.67 10.91 3.72
N ALA A 248 2.56 10.95 2.97
CA ALA A 248 1.59 9.88 2.87
C ALA A 248 1.85 9.11 1.57
N TYR A 249 2.25 7.84 1.67
CA TYR A 249 2.60 7.03 0.51
C TYR A 249 1.45 6.17 0.01
N SER A 250 0.60 5.68 0.91
CA SER A 250 -0.49 4.76 0.54
C SER A 250 -1.76 5.04 1.35
N VAL A 251 -2.91 4.93 0.70
CA VAL A 251 -4.23 5.03 1.33
C VAL A 251 -5.06 3.77 1.06
N TYR A 252 -5.75 3.30 2.10
CA TYR A 252 -6.70 2.19 2.03
C TYR A 252 -7.97 2.54 2.80
N VAL A 253 -9.15 2.18 2.26
CA VAL A 253 -10.43 2.55 2.87
C VAL A 253 -11.29 1.31 3.11
N VAL A 254 -11.82 1.18 4.33
CA VAL A 254 -12.76 0.12 4.71
C VAL A 254 -13.98 0.75 5.37
N GLY A 255 -15.12 0.68 4.71
CA GLY A 255 -16.32 1.42 5.16
C GLY A 255 -16.05 2.92 5.22
N ASP A 256 -16.18 3.52 6.41
CA ASP A 256 -15.89 4.93 6.65
C ASP A 256 -14.46 5.18 7.16
N ASP A 257 -13.70 4.12 7.45
CA ASP A 257 -12.34 4.22 7.98
C ASP A 257 -11.30 4.41 6.88
N VAL A 258 -10.51 5.47 6.99
CA VAL A 258 -9.41 5.82 6.08
C VAL A 258 -8.08 5.53 6.77
N TYR A 259 -7.33 4.58 6.23
CA TYR A 259 -6.01 4.19 6.71
C TYR A 259 -4.94 4.74 5.77
N VAL A 260 -3.86 5.26 6.33
CA VAL A 260 -2.75 5.87 5.58
C VAL A 260 -1.44 5.35 6.13
N ALA A 261 -0.56 4.90 5.23
CA ALA A 261 0.82 4.58 5.56
C ALA A 261 1.75 5.67 5.02
N GLY A 262 2.80 5.97 5.78
CA GLY A 262 3.72 7.02 5.39
C GLY A 262 4.87 7.20 6.39
N SER A 263 5.46 8.38 6.38
CA SER A 263 6.52 8.74 7.31
C SER A 263 6.35 10.17 7.84
N GLU A 264 6.81 10.41 9.07
CA GLU A 264 6.97 11.74 9.63
C GLU A 264 8.33 11.82 10.34
N ARG A 265 9.19 12.79 9.95
CA ARG A 265 10.56 12.96 10.46
C ARG A 265 11.43 11.69 10.28
N GLY A 266 11.10 10.87 9.29
CA GLY A 266 11.75 9.57 9.02
C GLY A 266 11.17 8.40 9.80
N ALA A 267 10.37 8.61 10.87
CA ALA A 267 9.65 7.54 11.55
C ALA A 267 8.54 6.99 10.64
N VAL A 268 8.41 5.69 10.59
CA VAL A 268 7.39 4.98 9.81
C VAL A 268 6.08 4.98 10.56
N LYS A 269 5.04 5.54 9.96
CA LYS A 269 3.76 5.76 10.63
C LYS A 269 2.56 5.23 9.87
N VAL A 270 1.55 4.87 10.65
CA VAL A 270 0.20 4.57 10.14
C VAL A 270 -0.78 5.50 10.85
N TRP A 271 -1.62 6.17 10.07
CA TRP A 271 -2.76 6.97 10.57
C TRP A 271 -4.08 6.30 10.24
N LYS A 272 -5.07 6.48 11.11
CA LYS A 272 -6.46 6.10 10.87
C LYS A 272 -7.35 7.31 11.12
N ASN A 273 -8.13 7.72 10.13
CA ASN A 273 -9.05 8.87 10.21
C ASN A 273 -8.37 10.16 10.71
N GLY A 274 -7.08 10.33 10.36
CA GLY A 274 -6.29 11.50 10.74
C GLY A 274 -5.58 11.40 12.10
N GLU A 275 -5.79 10.34 12.85
CA GLU A 275 -5.08 10.08 14.11
C GLU A 275 -3.99 9.03 13.93
N GLU A 276 -2.85 9.19 14.62
CA GLU A 276 -1.78 8.19 14.61
C GLU A 276 -2.29 6.88 15.23
N LEU A 277 -2.22 5.80 14.45
CA LEU A 277 -2.60 4.46 14.89
C LEU A 277 -1.38 3.67 15.37
N TYR A 278 -0.28 3.74 14.61
CA TYR A 278 0.99 3.07 14.90
C TYR A 278 2.17 3.95 14.50
N GLU A 279 3.23 3.95 15.32
CA GLU A 279 4.60 4.21 14.91
C GLU A 279 5.30 2.85 14.85
N LEU A 280 5.75 2.45 13.65
CA LEU A 280 6.28 1.10 13.40
C LEU A 280 7.76 1.01 13.75
N VAL A 281 8.54 1.96 13.27
CA VAL A 281 9.99 2.10 13.53
C VAL A 281 10.40 3.57 13.44
N ASP A 282 11.52 3.91 14.08
CA ASP A 282 12.04 5.29 14.19
C ASP A 282 12.57 5.83 12.85
N LYS A 283 13.03 4.94 11.94
CA LYS A 283 13.60 5.31 10.64
C LYS A 283 13.25 4.29 9.58
N GLY A 284 12.76 4.75 8.45
CA GLY A 284 12.39 3.92 7.31
C GLY A 284 11.25 4.51 6.51
N TYR A 285 10.57 3.63 5.76
CA TYR A 285 9.48 4.00 4.87
C TYR A 285 8.33 2.98 4.94
N ALA A 286 7.08 3.46 4.86
CA ALA A 286 5.87 2.64 4.72
C ALA A 286 5.23 2.92 3.36
N TYR A 287 5.56 2.12 2.36
CA TYR A 287 5.15 2.38 0.99
C TYR A 287 3.74 1.88 0.65
N SER A 288 3.27 0.84 1.31
CA SER A 288 1.97 0.23 0.98
C SER A 288 1.22 -0.25 2.21
N ILE A 289 -0.09 -0.05 2.23
CA ILE A 289 -1.00 -0.49 3.29
C ILE A 289 -2.19 -1.24 2.71
N VAL A 290 -2.57 -2.34 3.37
CA VAL A 290 -3.79 -3.10 3.10
C VAL A 290 -4.46 -3.43 4.43
N VAL A 291 -5.78 -3.32 4.48
CA VAL A 291 -6.58 -3.75 5.64
C VAL A 291 -7.43 -4.95 5.24
N HIS A 292 -7.28 -6.06 5.97
CA HIS A 292 -8.00 -7.28 5.71
C HIS A 292 -8.58 -7.86 6.99
N ASN A 293 -9.91 -8.05 7.05
CA ASN A 293 -10.64 -8.56 8.22
C ASN A 293 -10.32 -7.80 9.53
N GLY A 294 -10.09 -6.49 9.45
CA GLY A 294 -9.74 -5.63 10.58
C GLY A 294 -8.25 -5.62 10.95
N ASP A 295 -7.43 -6.50 10.38
CA ASP A 295 -5.98 -6.48 10.53
C ASP A 295 -5.35 -5.50 9.53
N VAL A 296 -4.41 -4.68 10.00
CA VAL A 296 -3.66 -3.69 9.21
C VAL A 296 -2.30 -4.27 8.84
N TYR A 297 -2.01 -4.34 7.55
CA TYR A 297 -0.73 -4.82 7.01
C TYR A 297 -0.02 -3.68 6.29
N VAL A 298 1.28 -3.53 6.53
CA VAL A 298 2.13 -2.50 5.92
C VAL A 298 3.37 -3.14 5.34
N ALA A 299 3.74 -2.74 4.14
CA ALA A 299 5.01 -3.09 3.51
C ALA A 299 5.90 -1.85 3.37
N GLY A 300 7.21 -2.02 3.57
CA GLY A 300 8.16 -0.94 3.52
C GLY A 300 9.56 -1.36 3.93
N SER A 301 10.34 -0.44 4.48
CA SER A 301 11.68 -0.72 4.97
C SER A 301 11.94 -0.09 6.33
N GLU A 302 12.85 -0.69 7.09
CA GLU A 302 13.48 -0.11 8.28
C GLU A 302 14.95 0.16 8.00
N ARG A 303 15.43 1.33 8.40
CA ARG A 303 16.86 1.69 8.30
C ARG A 303 17.63 1.05 9.46
N GLU A 304 18.41 0.01 9.15
CA GLU A 304 19.31 -0.65 10.09
C GLU A 304 20.77 -0.27 9.77
N GLY A 305 21.33 0.63 10.57
CA GLY A 305 22.67 1.19 10.30
C GLY A 305 22.70 2.03 9.02
N THR A 306 23.38 1.53 7.98
CA THR A 306 23.47 2.19 6.65
C THR A 306 22.50 1.62 5.63
N ASP A 307 21.95 0.45 5.88
CA ASP A 307 21.14 -0.29 4.91
C ASP A 307 19.64 -0.20 5.26
N ASP A 308 18.80 -0.26 4.24
CA ASP A 308 17.37 -0.45 4.37
C ASP A 308 17.06 -1.95 4.33
N VAL A 309 16.26 -2.41 5.28
CA VAL A 309 15.84 -3.80 5.42
C VAL A 309 14.37 -3.91 5.07
N ALA A 310 14.05 -4.72 4.07
CA ALA A 310 12.68 -4.91 3.61
C ALA A 310 11.82 -5.61 4.66
N LYS A 311 10.72 -4.98 5.09
CA LYS A 311 9.87 -5.48 6.17
C LYS A 311 8.38 -5.44 5.83
N VAL A 312 7.66 -6.36 6.48
CA VAL A 312 6.19 -6.33 6.54
C VAL A 312 5.77 -6.30 8.01
N TRP A 313 4.87 -5.39 8.33
CA TRP A 313 4.27 -5.28 9.67
C TRP A 313 2.79 -5.66 9.63
N LYS A 314 2.31 -6.24 10.74
CA LYS A 314 0.91 -6.51 11.01
C LYS A 314 0.49 -5.89 12.34
N ASN A 315 -0.52 -5.02 12.35
CA ASN A 315 -1.06 -4.40 13.55
C ASN A 315 0.03 -3.77 14.45
N GLY A 316 0.95 -3.02 13.83
CA GLY A 316 2.01 -2.32 14.54
C GLY A 316 3.21 -3.19 14.94
N LYS A 317 3.28 -4.47 14.54
CA LYS A 317 4.37 -5.40 14.87
C LYS A 317 4.96 -5.99 13.60
N GLU A 318 6.27 -6.18 13.59
CA GLU A 318 6.95 -6.89 12.53
C GLU A 318 6.35 -8.30 12.34
N LEU A 319 6.04 -8.63 11.10
CA LEU A 319 5.54 -9.94 10.69
C LEU A 319 6.62 -10.71 9.91
N TYR A 320 7.32 -10.02 9.01
CA TYR A 320 8.40 -10.58 8.19
C TYR A 320 9.53 -9.56 8.03
N SER A 321 10.79 -10.05 8.11
CA SER A 321 11.97 -9.45 7.49
C SER A 321 12.26 -10.27 6.23
N LEU A 322 12.37 -9.62 5.07
CA LEU A 322 12.38 -10.29 3.76
C LEU A 322 13.77 -10.36 3.15
N THR A 323 14.61 -9.35 3.39
CA THR A 323 15.98 -9.25 2.91
C THR A 323 16.86 -8.66 4.02
N ASP A 324 18.17 -8.88 3.92
CA ASP A 324 19.14 -8.20 4.79
C ASP A 324 19.45 -6.78 4.27
N LYS A 325 19.17 -6.53 2.98
CA LYS A 325 19.33 -5.23 2.32
C LYS A 325 18.34 -5.12 1.15
N GLY A 326 17.50 -4.11 1.18
CA GLY A 326 16.49 -3.87 0.14
C GLY A 326 15.22 -3.21 0.68
N GLU A 327 14.27 -2.99 -0.20
CA GLU A 327 13.01 -2.32 0.07
C GLU A 327 11.82 -3.05 -0.56
N VAL A 328 10.65 -2.95 0.06
CA VAL A 328 9.40 -3.48 -0.50
C VAL A 328 8.36 -2.36 -0.60
N TYR A 329 7.80 -2.24 -1.80
CA TYR A 329 6.98 -1.11 -2.22
C TYR A 329 5.49 -1.39 -2.27
N SER A 330 5.10 -2.66 -2.35
CA SER A 330 3.70 -3.04 -2.55
C SER A 330 3.36 -4.31 -1.81
N ILE A 331 2.16 -4.35 -1.22
CA ILE A 331 1.60 -5.53 -0.56
C ILE A 331 0.21 -5.84 -1.13
N PHE A 332 -0.08 -7.11 -1.35
CA PHE A 332 -1.37 -7.61 -1.78
C PHE A 332 -1.77 -8.85 -0.98
N ILE A 333 -3.04 -8.96 -0.61
CA ILE A 333 -3.56 -10.06 0.21
C ILE A 333 -4.63 -10.84 -0.55
N VAL A 334 -4.53 -12.16 -0.52
CA VAL A 334 -5.50 -13.08 -1.11
C VAL A 334 -6.02 -14.04 -0.05
N GLU A 335 -7.34 -14.19 0.06
CA GLU A 335 -7.94 -15.28 0.86
C GLU A 335 -7.72 -16.62 0.15
N ARG A 336 -7.24 -17.62 0.90
CA ARG A 336 -7.17 -18.99 0.40
C ARG A 336 -8.59 -19.56 0.27
N LYS A 337 -8.83 -20.26 -0.82
CA LYS A 337 -10.13 -20.93 -1.10
C LYS A 337 -10.25 -22.22 -0.32
#